data_8b535c98b05f712a4117367aa8d9b168
#
_entry.id   8b535c98b05f712a4117367aa8d9b168
#
_cell.length_a   1.000
_cell.length_b   1.000
_cell.length_c   1.000
_cell.angle_alpha   90.00
_cell.angle_beta   90.00
_cell.angle_gamma   90.00
#
_symmetry.space_group_name_H-M   'P 1'
#
loop_
_entity.id
_entity.type
_entity.pdbx_description
1 polymer ?
#
loop_
_entity_poly.entity_id
_entity_poly.type
_entity_poly.pdbx_seq_one_letter_code
_entity_poly.pdbx_strand_id
1 'polypeptide(L)'
;YPINKKLKLNHQFSLVKGYDRTRDEPLINMPPANFKNEIIYKNSEYNNLRMSLQSNYVFRQNEFPNNNFEVYIPQTETYKLVDFSTPPNAYHLLNFNSSIDFKTSNKTALTVGLEISNLLNTSYRNYLSRLRLYADDLGRNFLLTFKLNY
;
A
#
# COMPACT_ATOMS: atom_id res chain seq x y z
N TYR A 1 19.33 -3.60 -6.05
CA TYR A 1 20.71 -3.24 -6.39
C TYR A 1 21.49 -2.86 -5.11
N PRO A 2 22.58 -3.54 -4.75
CA PRO A 2 23.43 -3.14 -3.65
C PRO A 2 24.25 -1.90 -4.03
N ILE A 3 24.08 -0.81 -3.27
CA ILE A 3 24.90 0.41 -3.45
C ILE A 3 26.25 0.22 -2.76
N ASN A 4 26.24 -0.41 -1.56
CA ASN A 4 27.42 -0.82 -0.82
C ASN A 4 27.08 -1.96 0.15
N LYS A 5 28.01 -2.38 1.01
CA LYS A 5 27.82 -3.50 1.98
C LYS A 5 26.67 -3.26 2.96
N LYS A 6 26.30 -2.02 3.25
CA LYS A 6 25.27 -1.63 4.24
C LYS A 6 23.99 -1.10 3.60
N LEU A 7 24.02 -0.68 2.32
CA LEU A 7 22.90 0.00 1.64
C LEU A 7 22.46 -0.76 0.39
N LYS A 8 21.18 -1.06 0.31
CA LYS A 8 20.52 -1.70 -0.82
C LYS A 8 19.33 -0.87 -1.29
N LEU A 9 19.14 -0.80 -2.61
CA LEU A 9 18.02 -0.16 -3.27
C LEU A 9 17.20 -1.22 -4.01
N ASN A 10 15.89 -1.24 -3.80
CA ASN A 10 14.94 -2.07 -4.52
C ASN A 10 14.00 -1.17 -5.31
N HIS A 11 13.74 -1.56 -6.57
CA HIS A 11 12.72 -0.94 -7.41
C HIS A 11 11.78 -2.04 -7.92
N GLN A 12 10.50 -1.75 -7.95
CA GLN A 12 9.48 -2.64 -8.49
C GLN A 12 8.43 -1.82 -9.21
N PHE A 13 8.14 -2.17 -10.44
CA PHE A 13 6.97 -1.70 -11.18
C PHE A 13 6.01 -2.87 -11.38
N SER A 14 4.73 -2.64 -11.16
CA SER A 14 3.68 -3.63 -11.35
C SER A 14 2.57 -3.06 -12.21
N LEU A 15 2.22 -3.78 -13.27
CA LEU A 15 1.12 -3.45 -14.18
C LEU A 15 0.37 -4.75 -14.50
N VAL A 16 -0.95 -4.74 -14.28
CA VAL A 16 -1.83 -5.85 -14.65
C VAL A 16 -2.96 -5.31 -15.50
N LYS A 17 -3.23 -5.98 -16.61
CA LYS A 17 -4.35 -5.66 -17.50
C LYS A 17 -5.16 -6.93 -17.75
N GLY A 18 -6.47 -6.80 -17.78
CA GLY A 18 -7.38 -7.87 -18.11
C GLY A 18 -8.52 -7.33 -18.96
N TYR A 19 -9.00 -8.15 -19.89
CA TYR A 19 -10.02 -7.76 -20.85
C TYR A 19 -11.02 -8.88 -21.08
N ASP A 20 -12.31 -8.57 -21.01
CA ASP A 20 -13.40 -9.49 -21.35
C ASP A 20 -13.73 -9.34 -22.84
N ARG A 21 -13.33 -10.33 -23.64
CA ARG A 21 -13.57 -10.33 -25.10
C ARG A 21 -15.03 -10.54 -25.47
N THR A 22 -15.84 -11.09 -24.56
CA THR A 22 -17.26 -11.35 -24.81
C THR A 22 -18.07 -10.07 -24.70
N ARG A 23 -17.70 -9.23 -23.72
CA ARG A 23 -18.37 -7.94 -23.46
C ARG A 23 -17.68 -6.75 -24.10
N ASP A 24 -16.48 -6.97 -24.65
CA ASP A 24 -15.63 -5.93 -25.25
C ASP A 24 -15.28 -4.81 -24.24
N GLU A 25 -14.93 -5.19 -23.01
CA GLU A 25 -14.64 -4.24 -21.93
C GLU A 25 -13.48 -4.69 -21.02
N PRO A 26 -12.81 -3.78 -20.28
CA PRO A 26 -11.83 -4.15 -19.27
C PRO A 26 -12.44 -5.01 -18.15
N LEU A 27 -11.66 -5.90 -17.58
CA LEU A 27 -12.11 -6.69 -16.41
C LEU A 27 -12.26 -5.80 -15.18
N ILE A 28 -13.30 -6.09 -14.40
CA ILE A 28 -13.54 -5.44 -13.12
C ILE A 28 -12.42 -5.78 -12.11
N ASN A 29 -12.12 -4.84 -11.21
CA ASN A 29 -11.17 -5.02 -10.11
C ASN A 29 -9.74 -5.39 -10.54
N MET A 30 -9.29 -4.95 -11.71
CA MET A 30 -7.88 -5.03 -12.06
C MET A 30 -7.06 -4.05 -11.21
N PRO A 31 -5.97 -4.52 -10.57
CA PRO A 31 -5.16 -3.63 -9.74
C PRO A 31 -4.55 -2.49 -10.57
N PRO A 32 -4.55 -1.26 -10.04
CA PRO A 32 -3.88 -0.15 -10.70
C PRO A 32 -2.38 -0.38 -10.76
N ALA A 33 -1.74 0.20 -11.78
CA ALA A 33 -0.29 0.20 -11.86
C ALA A 33 0.31 0.81 -10.59
N ASN A 34 1.45 0.28 -10.14
CA ASN A 34 2.14 0.85 -9.00
C ASN A 34 3.66 0.79 -9.18
N PHE A 35 4.33 1.74 -8.53
CA PHE A 35 5.77 1.84 -8.50
C PHE A 35 6.26 1.93 -7.07
N LYS A 36 7.05 0.93 -6.66
CA LYS A 36 7.63 0.83 -5.32
C LYS A 36 9.13 1.05 -5.38
N ASN A 37 9.62 1.92 -4.50
CA ASN A 37 11.04 2.12 -4.26
C ASN A 37 11.32 1.87 -2.78
N GLU A 38 12.38 1.16 -2.46
CA GLU A 38 12.75 0.89 -1.09
C GLU A 38 14.26 1.05 -0.93
N ILE A 39 14.64 1.85 0.06
CA ILE A 39 16.03 1.99 0.50
C ILE A 39 16.15 1.18 1.80
N ILE A 40 17.10 0.25 1.83
CA ILE A 40 17.34 -0.62 2.98
C ILE A 40 18.76 -0.36 3.47
N TYR A 41 18.88 0.03 4.74
CA TYR A 41 20.13 0.10 5.47
C TYR A 41 20.26 -1.07 6.43
N LYS A 42 21.41 -1.74 6.45
CA LYS A 42 21.74 -2.84 7.38
C LYS A 42 23.12 -2.62 7.97
N ASN A 43 23.23 -2.73 9.30
CA ASN A 43 24.51 -2.64 10.00
C ASN A 43 24.59 -3.74 11.06
N SER A 44 25.31 -4.85 10.73
CA SER A 44 25.50 -5.97 11.63
C SER A 44 26.43 -5.66 12.80
N GLU A 45 27.30 -4.67 12.66
CA GLU A 45 28.23 -4.23 13.72
C GLU A 45 27.50 -3.43 14.81
N TYR A 46 26.36 -2.82 14.48
CA TYR A 46 25.54 -2.05 15.42
C TYR A 46 24.24 -2.83 15.75
N ASN A 47 24.40 -3.87 16.58
CA ASN A 47 23.29 -4.68 17.07
C ASN A 47 22.31 -5.14 15.97
N ASN A 48 22.83 -5.54 14.79
CA ASN A 48 22.04 -5.92 13.62
C ASN A 48 20.98 -4.87 13.23
N LEU A 49 21.28 -3.60 13.41
CA LEU A 49 20.36 -2.53 13.04
C LEU A 49 19.94 -2.68 11.57
N ARG A 50 18.63 -2.67 11.35
CA ARG A 50 18.00 -2.63 10.02
C ARG A 50 17.05 -1.47 9.98
N MET A 51 17.08 -0.73 8.88
CA MET A 51 16.14 0.36 8.61
C MET A 51 15.73 0.27 7.15
N SER A 52 14.46 0.53 6.85
CA SER A 52 14.02 0.71 5.47
C SER A 52 13.02 1.85 5.36
N LEU A 53 13.11 2.54 4.23
CA LEU A 53 12.15 3.56 3.82
C LEU A 53 11.59 3.13 2.47
N GLN A 54 10.28 2.91 2.42
CA GLN A 54 9.57 2.47 1.22
C GLN A 54 8.62 3.56 0.74
N SER A 55 8.77 3.94 -0.51
CA SER A 55 7.87 4.81 -1.27
C SER A 55 7.03 3.94 -2.20
N ASN A 56 5.71 4.04 -2.13
CA ASN A 56 4.77 3.32 -2.99
C ASN A 56 3.82 4.32 -3.65
N TYR A 57 4.00 4.54 -4.95
CA TYR A 57 3.10 5.36 -5.76
C TYR A 57 2.12 4.45 -6.50
N VAL A 58 0.84 4.60 -6.23
CA VAL A 58 -0.26 3.87 -6.87
C VAL A 58 -0.95 4.81 -7.84
N PHE A 59 -0.93 4.45 -9.12
CA PHE A 59 -1.58 5.23 -10.17
C PHE A 59 -3.09 5.09 -10.08
N ARG A 60 -3.82 6.02 -10.67
CA ARG A 60 -5.26 5.86 -10.87
C ARG A 60 -5.49 4.73 -11.88
N GLN A 61 -6.48 3.86 -11.62
CA GLN A 61 -6.92 2.89 -12.62
C GLN A 61 -7.71 3.61 -13.71
N ASN A 62 -7.31 3.45 -14.97
CA ASN A 62 -7.95 4.10 -16.11
C ASN A 62 -8.72 3.12 -17.01
N GLU A 63 -8.53 1.80 -16.80
CA GLU A 63 -9.22 0.75 -17.55
C GLU A 63 -10.17 0.02 -16.60
N PHE A 64 -11.45 0.33 -16.68
CA PHE A 64 -12.50 -0.27 -15.85
C PHE A 64 -13.83 -0.26 -16.60
N PRO A 65 -14.73 -1.25 -16.38
CA PRO A 65 -16.03 -1.26 -17.00
C PRO A 65 -16.94 -0.21 -16.36
N ASN A 66 -17.81 0.41 -17.14
CA ASN A 66 -18.80 1.35 -16.62
C ASN A 66 -20.08 0.59 -16.25
N ASN A 67 -20.22 0.29 -14.96
CA ASN A 67 -21.40 -0.36 -14.40
C ASN A 67 -22.28 0.62 -13.60
N ASN A 68 -22.11 1.92 -13.79
CA ASN A 68 -22.93 2.94 -13.15
C ASN A 68 -24.38 2.82 -13.60
N PHE A 69 -25.33 3.11 -12.72
CA PHE A 69 -26.75 3.05 -13.03
C PHE A 69 -27.51 4.20 -12.39
N GLU A 70 -28.68 4.50 -12.94
CA GLU A 70 -29.57 5.51 -12.40
C GLU A 70 -30.65 4.88 -11.52
N VAL A 71 -30.93 5.51 -10.37
CA VAL A 71 -32.01 5.14 -9.47
C VAL A 71 -33.05 6.26 -9.43
N TYR A 72 -34.30 5.90 -9.65
CA TYR A 72 -35.41 6.85 -9.50
C TYR A 72 -35.69 7.09 -8.02
N ILE A 73 -35.78 8.36 -7.61
CA ILE A 73 -36.10 8.78 -6.26
C ILE A 73 -37.53 9.33 -6.25
N PRO A 74 -38.54 8.57 -5.77
CA PRO A 74 -39.95 8.99 -5.81
C PRO A 74 -40.22 10.27 -5.05
N GLN A 75 -39.46 10.56 -3.97
CA GLN A 75 -39.65 11.73 -3.13
C GLN A 75 -39.31 13.06 -3.83
N THR A 76 -38.45 13.01 -4.82
CA THR A 76 -38.02 14.19 -5.59
C THR A 76 -38.38 14.11 -7.05
N GLU A 77 -39.01 13.01 -7.47
CA GLU A 77 -39.35 12.70 -8.87
C GLU A 77 -38.16 12.84 -9.83
N THR A 78 -36.95 12.51 -9.36
CA THR A 78 -35.70 12.65 -10.12
C THR A 78 -34.94 11.34 -10.19
N TYR A 79 -34.09 11.21 -11.22
CA TYR A 79 -33.10 10.13 -11.32
C TYR A 79 -31.79 10.59 -10.71
N LYS A 80 -31.17 9.73 -9.90
CA LYS A 80 -29.86 9.93 -9.33
C LYS A 80 -28.88 8.88 -9.85
N LEU A 81 -27.76 9.33 -10.43
CA LEU A 81 -26.69 8.45 -10.84
C LEU A 81 -25.98 7.85 -9.60
N VAL A 82 -25.91 6.52 -9.59
CA VAL A 82 -25.12 5.77 -8.62
C VAL A 82 -23.79 5.40 -9.28
N ASP A 83 -22.76 6.15 -8.95
CA ASP A 83 -21.40 5.93 -9.44
C ASP A 83 -20.61 5.07 -8.45
N PHE A 84 -20.38 3.81 -8.82
CA PHE A 84 -19.52 2.89 -8.08
C PHE A 84 -18.36 2.35 -8.92
N SER A 85 -18.35 2.67 -10.21
CA SER A 85 -17.33 2.22 -11.15
C SER A 85 -16.10 3.12 -11.13
N THR A 86 -16.27 4.43 -10.94
CA THR A 86 -15.17 5.40 -11.04
C THR A 86 -14.07 5.10 -10.01
N PRO A 87 -12.83 4.87 -10.47
CA PRO A 87 -11.71 4.60 -9.57
C PRO A 87 -11.31 5.83 -8.77
N PRO A 88 -10.83 5.64 -7.53
CA PRO A 88 -10.26 6.71 -6.73
C PRO A 88 -9.00 7.31 -7.39
N ASN A 89 -8.60 8.48 -6.90
CA ASN A 89 -7.40 9.16 -7.38
C ASN A 89 -6.13 8.35 -7.08
N ALA A 90 -5.07 8.64 -7.84
CA ALA A 90 -3.73 8.16 -7.52
C ALA A 90 -3.29 8.66 -6.14
N TYR A 91 -2.43 7.88 -5.48
CA TYR A 91 -1.92 8.24 -4.15
C TYR A 91 -0.49 7.77 -3.95
N HIS A 92 0.19 8.37 -2.97
CA HIS A 92 1.55 8.05 -2.59
C HIS A 92 1.62 7.73 -1.10
N LEU A 93 2.16 6.56 -0.78
CA LEU A 93 2.41 6.13 0.59
C LEU A 93 3.90 6.04 0.85
N LEU A 94 4.32 6.53 2.01
CA LEU A 94 5.66 6.39 2.52
C LEU A 94 5.60 5.56 3.80
N ASN A 95 6.37 4.46 3.85
CA ASN A 95 6.42 3.56 4.99
C ASN A 95 7.86 3.49 5.52
N PHE A 96 7.99 3.43 6.83
CA PHE A 96 9.28 3.30 7.50
C PHE A 96 9.26 2.06 8.38
N ASN A 97 10.34 1.27 8.32
CA ASN A 97 10.56 0.14 9.21
C ASN A 97 11.95 0.22 9.80
N SER A 98 12.06 -0.12 11.09
CA SER A 98 13.35 -0.31 11.73
C SER A 98 13.32 -1.49 12.70
N SER A 99 14.45 -2.13 12.91
CA SER A 99 14.63 -3.16 13.94
C SER A 99 16.07 -3.19 14.43
N ILE A 100 16.22 -3.53 15.70
CA ILE A 100 17.51 -3.65 16.38
C ILE A 100 17.48 -4.83 17.33
N ASP A 101 18.60 -5.55 17.43
CA ASP A 101 18.75 -6.71 18.32
C ASP A 101 19.54 -6.34 19.58
N PHE A 102 18.97 -6.60 20.75
CA PHE A 102 19.65 -6.49 22.03
C PHE A 102 20.01 -7.88 22.56
N LYS A 103 21.29 -8.17 22.68
CA LYS A 103 21.75 -9.41 23.31
C LYS A 103 21.46 -9.35 24.79
N THR A 104 20.59 -10.24 25.28
CA THR A 104 20.22 -10.33 26.70
C THR A 104 21.06 -11.40 27.43
N SER A 105 21.51 -12.44 26.69
CA SER A 105 22.35 -13.50 27.20
C SER A 105 23.13 -14.14 26.02
N ASN A 106 24.04 -15.07 26.27
CA ASN A 106 24.77 -15.81 25.23
C ASN A 106 23.85 -16.58 24.27
N LYS A 107 22.62 -16.92 24.70
CA LYS A 107 21.64 -17.67 23.91
C LYS A 107 20.35 -16.91 23.66
N THR A 108 20.19 -15.72 24.20
CA THR A 108 18.93 -14.97 24.16
C THR A 108 19.16 -13.57 23.59
N ALA A 109 18.34 -13.20 22.64
CA ALA A 109 18.32 -11.85 22.05
C ALA A 109 16.89 -11.30 22.00
N LEU A 110 16.72 -10.03 22.33
CA LEU A 110 15.49 -9.28 22.17
C LEU A 110 15.58 -8.43 20.90
N THR A 111 14.74 -8.70 19.91
CA THR A 111 14.57 -7.82 18.75
C THR A 111 13.45 -6.83 19.05
N VAL A 112 13.74 -5.54 18.92
CA VAL A 112 12.75 -4.46 18.98
C VAL A 112 12.56 -3.91 17.59
N GLY A 113 11.31 -3.87 17.11
CA GLY A 113 10.92 -3.38 15.79
C GLY A 113 9.94 -2.23 15.89
N LEU A 114 10.08 -1.23 15.01
CA LEU A 114 9.14 -0.15 14.79
C LEU A 114 8.75 -0.13 13.31
N GLU A 115 7.45 -0.18 13.06
CA GLU A 115 6.88 0.03 11.73
C GLU A 115 5.98 1.26 11.76
N ILE A 116 6.14 2.14 10.77
CA ILE A 116 5.26 3.30 10.56
C ILE A 116 4.72 3.20 9.14
N SER A 117 3.44 2.87 9.02
CA SER A 117 2.74 2.84 7.75
C SER A 117 2.10 4.19 7.46
N ASN A 118 2.06 4.58 6.19
CA ASN A 118 1.52 5.86 5.74
C ASN A 118 2.10 7.05 6.53
N LEU A 119 3.44 7.17 6.56
CA LEU A 119 4.20 8.17 7.33
C LEU A 119 3.72 9.62 7.05
N LEU A 120 3.29 9.90 5.82
CA LEU A 120 2.81 11.23 5.41
C LEU A 120 1.37 11.49 5.81
N ASN A 121 0.66 10.49 6.37
CA ASN A 121 -0.75 10.55 6.70
C ASN A 121 -1.63 10.93 5.50
N THR A 122 -1.31 10.38 4.32
CA THR A 122 -2.07 10.61 3.10
C THR A 122 -3.46 10.00 3.25
N SER A 123 -4.51 10.79 2.97
CA SER A 123 -5.87 10.28 2.81
C SER A 123 -5.98 9.62 1.45
N TYR A 124 -6.40 8.36 1.39
CA TYR A 124 -6.47 7.60 0.15
C TYR A 124 -7.54 6.52 0.22
N ARG A 125 -7.96 6.05 -0.96
CA ARG A 125 -8.86 4.91 -1.14
C ARG A 125 -8.23 3.91 -2.09
N ASN A 126 -8.08 2.66 -1.64
CA ASN A 126 -7.58 1.60 -2.50
C ASN A 126 -8.69 1.16 -3.47
N TYR A 127 -8.40 1.12 -4.77
CA TYR A 127 -9.35 0.71 -5.79
C TYR A 127 -9.94 -0.69 -5.55
N LEU A 128 -9.17 -1.61 -4.96
CA LEU A 128 -9.59 -2.97 -4.66
C LEU A 128 -10.34 -3.10 -3.32
N SER A 129 -10.38 -2.04 -2.51
CA SER A 129 -11.11 -2.04 -1.25
C SER A 129 -12.62 -2.02 -1.50
N ARG A 130 -13.36 -2.91 -0.84
CA ARG A 130 -14.83 -2.90 -0.86
C ARG A 130 -15.40 -1.66 -0.15
N LEU A 131 -14.61 -1.05 0.73
CA LEU A 131 -15.01 0.13 1.50
C LEU A 131 -14.71 1.44 0.77
N ARG A 132 -14.07 1.41 -0.41
CA ARG A 132 -13.62 2.60 -1.16
C ARG A 132 -14.72 3.63 -1.42
N LEU A 133 -15.99 3.20 -1.46
CA LEU A 133 -17.13 4.08 -1.72
C LEU A 133 -17.58 4.84 -0.45
N TYR A 134 -17.21 4.34 0.73
CA TYR A 134 -17.73 4.83 2.01
C TYR A 134 -16.68 5.45 2.90
N ALA A 135 -15.44 4.93 2.88
CA ALA A 135 -14.40 5.35 3.80
C ALA A 135 -13.02 5.34 3.13
N ASP A 136 -12.16 6.20 3.62
CA ASP A 136 -10.74 6.17 3.31
C ASP A 136 -10.08 4.99 4.02
N ASP A 137 -8.98 4.51 3.44
CA ASP A 137 -8.13 3.51 4.06
C ASP A 137 -7.37 4.09 5.25
N LEU A 138 -6.68 3.22 6.01
CA LEU A 138 -5.99 3.60 7.25
C LEU A 138 -5.00 4.76 7.03
N GLY A 139 -5.13 5.77 7.87
CA GLY A 139 -4.15 6.84 7.99
C GLY A 139 -2.80 6.35 8.53
N ARG A 140 -2.00 7.26 9.10
CA ARG A 140 -0.73 6.90 9.72
C ARG A 140 -0.94 5.90 10.86
N ASN A 141 -0.20 4.80 10.83
CA ASN A 141 -0.25 3.75 11.82
C ASN A 141 1.14 3.42 12.34
N PHE A 142 1.25 3.16 13.65
CA PHE A 142 2.47 2.79 14.34
C PHE A 142 2.32 1.39 14.92
N LEU A 143 3.28 0.52 14.63
CA LEU A 143 3.37 -0.81 15.20
C LEU A 143 4.73 -0.99 15.89
N LEU A 144 4.70 -1.30 17.17
CA LEU A 144 5.89 -1.65 17.95
C LEU A 144 5.88 -3.16 18.20
N THR A 145 7.00 -3.81 17.88
CA THR A 145 7.14 -5.27 17.98
C THR A 145 8.29 -5.61 18.91
N PHE A 146 8.06 -6.57 19.81
CA PHE A 146 9.07 -7.18 20.67
C PHE A 146 9.13 -8.68 20.37
N LYS A 147 10.29 -9.18 19.97
CA LYS A 147 10.50 -10.60 19.69
C LYS A 147 11.66 -11.13 20.51
N LEU A 148 11.39 -12.08 21.40
CA LEU A 148 12.40 -12.80 22.17
C LEU A 148 12.83 -14.05 21.40
N ASN A 149 14.13 -14.15 21.13
CA ASN A 149 14.76 -15.33 20.52
C ASN A 149 15.59 -16.03 21.61
N TYR A 150 15.33 -17.30 21.85
CA TYR A 150 16.00 -18.13 22.87
C TYR A 150 16.46 -19.46 22.30
#